data_d226b34e5221b7c4eab2dcdb8e375cdd
#
_entry.id   d226b34e5221b7c4eab2dcdb8e375cdd
#
_cell.length_a   1.000
_cell.length_b   1.000
_cell.length_c   1.000
_cell.angle_alpha   90.00
_cell.angle_beta   90.00
_cell.angle_gamma   90.00
#
_symmetry.space_group_name_H-M   'P 1'
#
loop_
_entity.id
_entity.type
_entity.pdbx_description
1 polymer ?
#
loop_
_entity_poly.entity_id
_entity_poly.type
_entity_poly.pdbx_seq_one_letter_code
_entity_poly.pdbx_strand_id
1 'polypeptide(L)'
;MYLFHLEDSFTSDSPVPVTISSDELWLKAFKHIKGDKSTFISWSKNLQVALAKYYHAPLAGEPASLYITDSVYLWNHERHEKDVIYLDIGKFNSYGAAKGFFSSKGITEEFPSAYSPIEDEEVLTNTLKLPGLRRYRFGYEVFFLIMIAILFKDKDVSKVLNAAEDVISTRLAAHDQDLVKLNMTRVTVNDWTVAYKLVSIFKETDAHLYTLAELKRMPIHSETLPMGKYRIEILDKLISDVEYQICRAQARTFI
;
A
#
# COMPACT_ATOMS: atom_id res chain seq x y z
N MET A 1 2.50 14.23 -7.10
CA MET A 1 2.94 12.97 -6.44
C MET A 1 1.71 12.33 -5.82
N TYR A 2 1.50 11.05 -6.07
CA TYR A 2 0.36 10.32 -5.52
C TYR A 2 0.62 9.87 -4.08
N LEU A 3 -0.47 9.86 -3.29
CA LEU A 3 -0.50 9.29 -1.93
C LEU A 3 -1.52 8.16 -1.90
N PHE A 4 -1.18 7.10 -1.19
CA PHE A 4 -1.95 5.86 -1.11
C PHE A 4 -2.28 5.55 0.34
N HIS A 5 -3.54 5.31 0.63
CA HIS A 5 -4.01 4.83 1.93
C HIS A 5 -4.84 3.58 1.73
N LEU A 6 -4.46 2.50 2.40
CA LEU A 6 -5.23 1.26 2.41
C LEU A 6 -6.02 1.20 3.71
N GLU A 7 -7.35 1.07 3.56
CA GLU A 7 -8.28 0.80 4.65
C GLU A 7 -8.76 -0.64 4.50
N ASP A 8 -8.49 -1.45 5.50
CA ASP A 8 -9.15 -2.74 5.65
C ASP A 8 -10.49 -2.53 6.39
N SER A 9 -11.40 -3.48 6.26
CA SER A 9 -12.73 -3.39 6.87
C SER A 9 -12.75 -3.33 8.41
N PHE A 10 -11.58 -3.45 9.06
CA PHE A 10 -11.45 -3.43 10.54
C PHE A 10 -11.03 -2.09 11.11
N THR A 11 -10.49 -1.20 10.29
CA THR A 11 -10.03 0.13 10.75
C THR A 11 -11.08 1.24 10.57
N SER A 12 -12.36 0.88 10.53
CA SER A 12 -13.48 1.76 10.10
C SER A 12 -13.86 2.90 11.06
N ASP A 13 -13.07 3.19 12.07
CA ASP A 13 -13.22 4.43 12.82
C ASP A 13 -12.67 5.59 11.98
N SER A 14 -13.49 6.07 11.04
CA SER A 14 -13.18 7.31 10.30
C SER A 14 -12.85 8.40 11.32
N PRO A 15 -11.62 8.91 11.36
CA PRO A 15 -11.26 9.92 12.34
C PRO A 15 -12.16 11.13 12.14
N VAL A 16 -12.78 11.55 13.24
CA VAL A 16 -13.56 12.79 13.25
C VAL A 16 -12.56 13.93 13.08
N PRO A 17 -12.80 14.87 12.15
CA PRO A 17 -11.96 16.05 12.03
C PRO A 17 -11.88 16.73 13.40
N VAL A 18 -10.69 16.80 13.97
CA VAL A 18 -10.44 17.44 15.24
C VAL A 18 -9.60 18.67 14.99
N THR A 19 -10.08 19.82 15.43
CA THR A 19 -9.26 21.02 15.51
C THR A 19 -8.15 20.77 16.53
N ILE A 20 -6.92 20.63 16.06
CA ILE A 20 -5.76 20.32 16.89
C ILE A 20 -4.95 21.61 17.07
N SER A 21 -4.63 21.98 18.30
CA SER A 21 -3.70 23.06 18.55
C SER A 21 -2.30 22.72 18.00
N SER A 22 -1.52 23.72 17.61
CA SER A 22 -0.17 23.50 17.06
C SER A 22 0.74 22.76 18.06
N ASP A 23 0.54 22.95 19.35
CA ASP A 23 1.37 22.32 20.39
C ASP A 23 1.03 20.84 20.58
N GLU A 24 -0.23 20.47 20.43
CA GLU A 24 -0.68 19.07 20.49
C GLU A 24 -0.41 18.29 19.21
N LEU A 25 -0.30 18.98 18.07
CA LEU A 25 -0.15 18.38 16.77
C LEU A 25 1.03 17.40 16.71
N TRP A 26 2.19 17.88 17.13
CA TRP A 26 3.42 17.10 17.07
C TRP A 26 3.43 15.95 18.06
N LEU A 27 2.84 16.13 19.24
CA LEU A 27 2.70 15.04 20.19
C LEU A 27 1.78 13.94 19.68
N LYS A 28 0.68 14.31 19.01
CA LYS A 28 -0.24 13.33 18.40
C LYS A 28 0.41 12.61 17.23
N ALA A 29 1.18 13.32 16.37
CA ALA A 29 1.95 12.71 15.29
C ALA A 29 2.99 11.72 15.84
N PHE A 30 3.70 12.10 16.90
CA PHE A 30 4.66 11.24 17.57
C PHE A 30 4.01 9.98 18.15
N LYS A 31 2.86 10.11 18.81
CA LYS A 31 2.10 8.97 19.31
C LYS A 31 1.64 8.04 18.17
N HIS A 32 1.21 8.60 17.04
CA HIS A 32 0.87 7.80 15.87
C HIS A 32 2.07 6.97 15.39
N ILE A 33 3.26 7.57 15.28
CA ILE A 33 4.50 6.87 14.91
C ILE A 33 4.84 5.75 15.91
N LYS A 34 4.52 5.92 17.19
CA LYS A 34 4.70 4.89 18.22
C LYS A 34 3.69 3.73 18.12
N GLY A 35 2.69 3.83 17.25
CA GLY A 35 1.62 2.85 17.13
C GLY A 35 0.46 3.04 18.10
N ASP A 36 0.42 4.15 18.82
CA ASP A 36 -0.70 4.49 19.68
C ASP A 36 -1.93 4.84 18.85
N LYS A 37 -3.14 4.63 19.40
CA LYS A 37 -4.38 5.08 18.76
C LYS A 37 -4.31 6.58 18.48
N SER A 38 -4.45 6.93 17.21
CA SER A 38 -4.32 8.28 16.71
C SER A 38 -5.52 8.69 15.87
N THR A 39 -5.78 9.98 15.80
CA THR A 39 -6.76 10.58 14.88
C THR A 39 -6.18 10.82 13.49
N PHE A 40 -4.91 10.51 13.27
CA PHE A 40 -4.29 10.64 11.96
C PHE A 40 -4.54 9.43 11.07
N ILE A 41 -4.60 9.73 9.79
CA ILE A 41 -4.65 8.76 8.69
C ILE A 41 -3.26 8.72 8.07
N SER A 42 -2.69 7.54 7.99
CA SER A 42 -1.39 7.27 7.41
C SER A 42 -1.51 7.03 5.91
N TRP A 43 -0.74 7.76 5.13
CA TRP A 43 -0.61 7.61 3.69
C TRP A 43 0.82 7.23 3.34
N SER A 44 0.98 6.36 2.36
CA SER A 44 2.29 6.08 1.78
C SER A 44 2.45 6.79 0.43
N LYS A 45 3.65 7.23 0.12
CA LYS A 45 4.03 7.73 -1.21
C LYS A 45 4.26 6.58 -2.19
N ASN A 46 4.37 5.35 -1.70
CA ASN A 46 4.64 4.15 -2.48
C ASN A 46 3.43 3.19 -2.45
N LEU A 47 2.93 2.84 -3.62
CA LEU A 47 1.79 1.91 -3.76
C LEU A 47 2.11 0.52 -3.18
N GLN A 48 3.34 0.00 -3.38
CA GLN A 48 3.73 -1.31 -2.84
C GLN A 48 3.69 -1.32 -1.32
N VAL A 49 4.16 -0.24 -0.68
CA VAL A 49 4.13 -0.10 0.79
C VAL A 49 2.70 -0.03 1.29
N ALA A 50 1.84 0.73 0.63
CA ALA A 50 0.42 0.78 0.99
C ALA A 50 -0.23 -0.60 0.85
N LEU A 51 0.03 -1.32 -0.24
CA LEU A 51 -0.48 -2.67 -0.47
C LEU A 51 0.14 -3.72 0.46
N ALA A 52 1.36 -3.52 0.93
CA ALA A 52 2.00 -4.42 1.88
C ALA A 52 1.20 -4.55 3.19
N LYS A 53 0.46 -3.52 3.59
CA LYS A 53 -0.48 -3.59 4.71
C LYS A 53 -1.52 -4.69 4.53
N TYR A 54 -1.92 -4.97 3.29
CA TYR A 54 -2.90 -6.03 2.98
C TYR A 54 -2.34 -7.45 3.18
N TYR A 55 -1.02 -7.65 3.06
CA TYR A 55 -0.40 -8.94 3.42
C TYR A 55 -0.59 -9.28 4.89
N HIS A 56 -0.56 -8.26 5.72
CA HIS A 56 -0.58 -8.41 7.18
C HIS A 56 -1.98 -8.28 7.77
N ALA A 57 -3.00 -7.96 6.93
CA ALA A 57 -4.38 -7.89 7.40
C ALA A 57 -4.86 -9.25 7.92
N PRO A 58 -5.56 -9.31 9.06
CA PRO A 58 -5.96 -10.57 9.69
C PRO A 58 -6.99 -11.35 8.90
N LEU A 59 -7.51 -10.81 7.81
CA LEU A 59 -8.67 -11.35 7.14
C LEU A 59 -8.39 -12.21 5.95
N ALA A 60 -9.17 -13.27 5.86
CA ALA A 60 -9.42 -14.01 4.63
C ALA A 60 -10.65 -13.43 3.92
N GLY A 61 -10.46 -12.84 2.75
CA GLY A 61 -11.54 -12.67 1.78
C GLY A 61 -12.39 -11.41 1.86
N GLU A 62 -12.11 -10.47 2.77
CA GLU A 62 -12.82 -9.19 2.76
C GLU A 62 -12.15 -8.19 1.82
N PRO A 63 -12.93 -7.48 0.99
CA PRO A 63 -12.38 -6.47 0.09
C PRO A 63 -11.82 -5.29 0.89
N ALA A 64 -10.62 -4.84 0.52
CA ALA A 64 -10.02 -3.62 1.02
C ALA A 64 -10.46 -2.41 0.20
N SER A 65 -10.30 -1.22 0.77
CA SER A 65 -10.47 0.05 0.09
C SER A 65 -9.11 0.76 -0.03
N LEU A 66 -8.66 1.00 -1.26
CA LEU A 66 -7.49 1.82 -1.53
C LEU A 66 -7.96 3.23 -1.91
N TYR A 67 -7.51 4.18 -1.13
CA TYR A 67 -7.71 5.61 -1.40
C TYR A 67 -6.46 6.17 -2.05
N ILE A 68 -6.64 6.98 -3.07
CA ILE A 68 -5.57 7.65 -3.81
C ILE A 68 -5.90 9.12 -3.92
N THR A 69 -4.94 9.97 -3.60
CA THR A 69 -5.01 11.41 -3.85
C THR A 69 -3.69 11.91 -4.42
N ASP A 70 -3.71 13.06 -5.09
CA ASP A 70 -2.50 13.75 -5.50
C ASP A 70 -2.10 14.77 -4.44
N SER A 71 -0.86 14.73 -4.00
CA SER A 71 -0.31 15.68 -3.01
C SER A 71 -0.42 17.14 -3.43
N VAL A 72 -0.49 17.43 -4.73
CA VAL A 72 -0.69 18.79 -5.24
C VAL A 72 -2.06 19.33 -4.80
N TYR A 73 -3.09 18.49 -4.78
CA TYR A 73 -4.41 18.89 -4.28
C TYR A 73 -4.40 19.15 -2.78
N LEU A 74 -3.65 18.34 -2.02
CA LEU A 74 -3.51 18.53 -0.57
C LEU A 74 -2.80 19.84 -0.25
N TRP A 75 -1.69 20.12 -0.93
CA TRP A 75 -0.94 21.36 -0.75
C TRP A 75 -1.77 22.61 -1.06
N ASN A 76 -2.60 22.56 -2.11
CA ASN A 76 -3.49 23.66 -2.46
C ASN A 76 -4.66 23.78 -1.47
N HIS A 77 -5.11 22.66 -0.90
CA HIS A 77 -6.22 22.63 0.04
C HIS A 77 -5.83 23.15 1.42
N GLU A 78 -4.65 22.79 1.91
CA GLU A 78 -4.10 23.28 3.19
C GLU A 78 -4.00 24.82 3.23
N ARG A 79 -3.81 25.45 2.08
CA ARG A 79 -3.80 26.93 1.97
C ARG A 79 -5.18 27.58 2.09
N HIS A 80 -6.24 26.85 1.81
CA HIS A 80 -7.59 27.38 1.71
C HIS A 80 -8.54 26.89 2.82
N GLU A 81 -8.29 25.72 3.39
CA GLU A 81 -9.11 25.14 4.46
C GLU A 81 -8.26 24.89 5.71
N LYS A 82 -8.49 25.67 6.75
CA LYS A 82 -7.75 25.60 8.03
C LYS A 82 -7.90 24.28 8.78
N ASP A 83 -8.80 23.41 8.32
CA ASP A 83 -9.17 22.19 9.04
C ASP A 83 -8.46 20.93 8.52
N VAL A 84 -7.71 21.02 7.42
CA VAL A 84 -6.94 19.88 6.89
C VAL A 84 -5.49 19.98 7.31
N ILE A 85 -5.02 18.97 8.04
CA ILE A 85 -3.63 18.86 8.47
C ILE A 85 -2.92 17.90 7.54
N TYR A 86 -1.77 18.32 7.05
CA TYR A 86 -0.86 17.54 6.22
C TYR A 86 0.54 17.55 6.83
N LEU A 87 1.01 16.39 7.23
CA LEU A 87 2.35 16.20 7.82
C LEU A 87 3.14 15.19 7.00
N ASP A 88 4.12 15.66 6.25
CA ASP A 88 5.07 14.79 5.56
C ASP A 88 6.20 14.40 6.53
N ILE A 89 6.05 13.23 7.16
CA ILE A 89 7.07 12.67 8.05
C ILE A 89 8.10 11.83 7.30
N GLY A 90 7.77 11.35 6.12
CA GLY A 90 8.71 10.64 5.23
C GLY A 90 9.82 11.52 4.66
N LYS A 91 9.77 12.86 4.87
CA LYS A 91 10.87 13.77 4.52
C LYS A 91 12.12 13.63 5.37
N PHE A 92 12.03 12.97 6.52
CA PHE A 92 13.20 12.73 7.35
C PHE A 92 14.06 11.63 6.74
N ASN A 93 15.28 11.96 6.42
CA ASN A 93 16.21 11.06 5.74
C ASN A 93 16.97 10.11 6.69
N SER A 94 16.70 10.17 7.98
CA SER A 94 17.30 9.30 8.97
C SER A 94 16.53 9.33 10.30
N TYR A 95 16.72 8.27 11.10
CA TYR A 95 16.25 8.20 12.48
C TYR A 95 16.68 9.40 13.31
N GLY A 96 17.96 9.81 13.17
CA GLY A 96 18.50 10.96 13.90
C GLY A 96 17.82 12.28 13.55
N ALA A 97 17.50 12.48 12.27
CA ALA A 97 16.78 13.67 11.79
C ALA A 97 15.35 13.70 12.34
N ALA A 98 14.63 12.59 12.29
CA ALA A 98 13.28 12.47 12.85
C ALA A 98 13.27 12.71 14.36
N LYS A 99 14.15 12.02 15.11
CA LYS A 99 14.32 12.22 16.55
C LYS A 99 14.62 13.67 16.91
N GLY A 100 15.58 14.29 16.21
CA GLY A 100 15.97 15.69 16.42
C GLY A 100 14.81 16.65 16.15
N PHE A 101 14.03 16.40 15.12
CA PHE A 101 12.84 17.21 14.82
C PHE A 101 11.80 17.14 15.95
N PHE A 102 11.41 15.95 16.41
CA PHE A 102 10.43 15.82 17.49
C PHE A 102 10.96 16.39 18.81
N SER A 103 12.26 16.22 19.10
CA SER A 103 12.89 16.85 20.26
C SER A 103 12.83 18.38 20.20
N SER A 104 13.00 18.98 19.03
CA SER A 104 12.86 20.44 18.83
C SER A 104 11.43 20.94 19.06
N LYS A 105 10.44 20.04 19.03
CA LYS A 105 9.03 20.32 19.36
C LYS A 105 8.68 20.03 20.83
N GLY A 106 9.68 19.85 21.68
CA GLY A 106 9.48 19.61 23.12
C GLY A 106 9.12 18.16 23.48
N ILE A 107 9.18 17.23 22.52
CA ILE A 107 8.90 15.82 22.76
C ILE A 107 10.18 15.15 23.25
N THR A 108 10.20 14.80 24.54
CA THR A 108 11.37 14.18 25.22
C THR A 108 11.25 12.67 25.36
N GLU A 109 10.13 12.10 24.96
CA GLU A 109 9.93 10.65 24.97
C GLU A 109 10.92 9.95 24.02
N GLU A 110 11.22 8.68 24.33
CA GLU A 110 12.10 7.88 23.48
C GLU A 110 11.47 7.66 22.10
N PHE A 111 12.22 7.99 21.06
CA PHE A 111 11.79 7.81 19.69
C PHE A 111 11.86 6.32 19.30
N PRO A 112 10.84 5.76 18.63
CA PRO A 112 10.81 4.33 18.30
C PRO A 112 12.02 3.91 17.48
N SER A 113 12.79 2.94 17.98
CA SER A 113 14.00 2.45 17.30
C SER A 113 13.70 1.72 15.99
N ALA A 114 12.49 1.19 15.87
CA ALA A 114 12.03 0.48 14.66
C ALA A 114 11.54 1.43 13.55
N TYR A 115 11.41 2.74 13.83
CA TYR A 115 10.95 3.69 12.84
C TYR A 115 11.99 3.94 11.76
N SER A 116 11.63 3.68 10.49
CA SER A 116 12.43 3.97 9.31
C SER A 116 11.72 4.99 8.42
N PRO A 117 12.09 6.29 8.52
CA PRO A 117 11.43 7.32 7.72
C PRO A 117 11.61 7.14 6.21
N ILE A 118 12.65 6.42 5.79
CA ILE A 118 12.94 6.16 4.37
C ILE A 118 12.03 5.05 3.83
N GLU A 119 11.81 4.00 4.62
CA GLU A 119 10.97 2.86 4.21
C GLU A 119 9.48 3.21 4.33
N ASP A 120 9.12 3.98 5.36
CA ASP A 120 7.71 4.32 5.62
C ASP A 120 7.16 5.37 4.64
N GLU A 121 8.00 6.27 4.09
CA GLU A 121 7.59 7.36 3.18
C GLU A 121 6.23 7.98 3.55
N GLU A 122 6.01 8.14 4.85
CA GLU A 122 4.70 8.35 5.44
C GLU A 122 4.28 9.81 5.42
N VAL A 123 3.01 10.02 5.09
CA VAL A 123 2.33 11.30 5.21
C VAL A 123 1.10 11.11 6.10
N LEU A 124 0.89 12.02 7.04
CA LEU A 124 -0.25 12.00 7.95
C LEU A 124 -1.27 13.07 7.57
N THR A 125 -2.55 12.70 7.57
CA THR A 125 -3.67 13.65 7.48
C THR A 125 -4.68 13.39 8.59
N ASN A 126 -5.50 14.39 8.89
CA ASN A 126 -6.58 14.24 9.88
C ASN A 126 -7.93 13.88 9.26
N THR A 127 -8.02 13.71 7.95
CA THR A 127 -9.28 13.44 7.26
C THR A 127 -9.06 12.64 5.98
N LEU A 128 -10.08 11.82 5.62
CA LEU A 128 -10.21 11.22 4.29
C LEU A 128 -10.96 12.11 3.30
N LYS A 129 -11.57 13.21 3.75
CA LYS A 129 -12.30 14.13 2.86
C LYS A 129 -11.32 15.05 2.14
N LEU A 130 -10.57 14.49 1.20
CA LEU A 130 -9.54 15.21 0.44
C LEU A 130 -10.02 15.47 -0.99
N PRO A 131 -9.67 16.63 -1.57
CA PRO A 131 -10.00 16.92 -2.96
C PRO A 131 -9.30 15.95 -3.90
N GLY A 132 -10.01 15.56 -4.97
CA GLY A 132 -9.46 14.62 -5.96
C GLY A 132 -9.32 13.18 -5.44
N LEU A 133 -9.85 12.87 -4.27
CA LEU A 133 -9.82 11.53 -3.70
C LEU A 133 -10.50 10.52 -4.62
N ARG A 134 -9.80 9.44 -4.91
CA ARG A 134 -10.33 8.28 -5.62
C ARG A 134 -10.33 7.09 -4.68
N ARG A 135 -11.37 6.30 -4.70
CA ARG A 135 -11.50 5.07 -3.93
C ARG A 135 -11.63 3.88 -4.84
N TYR A 136 -10.82 2.86 -4.61
CA TYR A 136 -10.88 1.58 -5.29
C TYR A 136 -11.13 0.49 -4.26
N ARG A 137 -12.17 -0.29 -4.46
CA ARG A 137 -12.48 -1.46 -3.63
C ARG A 137 -12.04 -2.71 -4.38
N PHE A 138 -11.28 -3.60 -3.74
CA PHE A 138 -10.74 -4.78 -4.39
C PHE A 138 -10.48 -5.93 -3.41
N GLY A 139 -10.49 -7.15 -3.95
CA GLY A 139 -10.10 -8.37 -3.26
C GLY A 139 -8.67 -8.80 -3.60
N TYR A 140 -8.33 -10.04 -3.27
CA TYR A 140 -7.02 -10.61 -3.55
C TYR A 140 -6.71 -10.71 -5.03
N GLU A 141 -7.72 -10.86 -5.89
CA GLU A 141 -7.57 -10.91 -7.34
C GLU A 141 -6.82 -9.66 -7.84
N VAL A 142 -7.36 -8.49 -7.54
CA VAL A 142 -6.76 -7.20 -7.93
C VAL A 142 -5.41 -7.00 -7.24
N PHE A 143 -5.32 -7.34 -5.96
CA PHE A 143 -4.08 -7.23 -5.21
C PHE A 143 -2.94 -8.02 -5.87
N PHE A 144 -3.15 -9.31 -6.19
CA PHE A 144 -2.13 -10.12 -6.84
C PHE A 144 -1.82 -9.64 -8.25
N LEU A 145 -2.81 -9.23 -9.04
CA LEU A 145 -2.59 -8.65 -10.36
C LEU A 145 -1.66 -7.42 -10.29
N ILE A 146 -1.92 -6.50 -9.35
CA ILE A 146 -1.10 -5.29 -9.17
C ILE A 146 0.32 -5.68 -8.76
N MET A 147 0.47 -6.52 -7.74
CA MET A 147 1.79 -6.87 -7.21
C MET A 147 2.64 -7.61 -8.23
N ILE A 148 2.05 -8.54 -8.99
CA ILE A 148 2.74 -9.22 -10.09
C ILE A 148 3.17 -8.19 -11.14
N ALA A 149 2.26 -7.33 -11.61
CA ALA A 149 2.56 -6.38 -12.67
C ALA A 149 3.60 -5.33 -12.27
N ILE A 150 3.64 -4.90 -11.01
CA ILE A 150 4.67 -4.00 -10.51
C ILE A 150 6.05 -4.68 -10.52
N LEU A 151 6.14 -5.95 -10.13
CA LEU A 151 7.40 -6.68 -10.09
C LEU A 151 7.97 -6.97 -11.48
N PHE A 152 7.12 -7.00 -12.51
CA PHE A 152 7.51 -7.07 -13.92
C PHE A 152 7.55 -5.68 -14.59
N LYS A 153 8.04 -4.65 -13.88
CA LYS A 153 7.98 -3.25 -14.32
C LYS A 153 8.53 -2.97 -15.71
N ASP A 154 9.54 -3.73 -16.15
CA ASP A 154 10.19 -3.57 -17.45
C ASP A 154 9.42 -4.25 -18.60
N LYS A 155 8.33 -4.95 -18.30
CA LYS A 155 7.48 -5.61 -19.27
C LYS A 155 6.25 -4.76 -19.59
N ASP A 156 5.60 -5.07 -20.70
CA ASP A 156 4.32 -4.50 -21.07
C ASP A 156 3.25 -4.88 -20.03
N VAL A 157 2.58 -3.89 -19.45
CA VAL A 157 1.60 -4.09 -18.35
C VAL A 157 0.46 -5.00 -18.78
N SER A 158 -0.08 -4.79 -19.98
CA SER A 158 -1.20 -5.58 -20.47
C SER A 158 -0.80 -7.05 -20.66
N LYS A 159 0.40 -7.32 -21.17
CA LYS A 159 0.90 -8.69 -21.32
C LYS A 159 1.09 -9.39 -19.98
N VAL A 160 1.63 -8.68 -18.98
CA VAL A 160 1.82 -9.25 -17.65
C VAL A 160 0.47 -9.51 -16.99
N LEU A 161 -0.46 -8.56 -17.04
CA LEU A 161 -1.79 -8.72 -16.46
C LEU A 161 -2.58 -9.87 -17.11
N ASN A 162 -2.51 -10.01 -18.43
CA ASN A 162 -3.15 -11.13 -19.14
C ASN A 162 -2.54 -12.48 -18.71
N ALA A 163 -1.22 -12.56 -18.62
CA ALA A 163 -0.55 -13.77 -18.16
C ALA A 163 -0.91 -14.10 -16.70
N ALA A 164 -1.01 -13.09 -15.84
CA ALA A 164 -1.40 -13.27 -14.43
C ALA A 164 -2.87 -13.71 -14.30
N GLU A 165 -3.78 -13.13 -15.10
CA GLU A 165 -5.18 -13.55 -15.16
C GLU A 165 -5.29 -15.02 -15.59
N ASP A 166 -4.59 -15.41 -16.66
CA ASP A 166 -4.58 -16.78 -17.16
C ASP A 166 -4.07 -17.77 -16.09
N VAL A 167 -2.99 -17.43 -15.38
CA VAL A 167 -2.44 -18.25 -14.31
C VAL A 167 -3.46 -18.41 -13.17
N ILE A 168 -4.02 -17.30 -12.68
CA ILE A 168 -5.01 -17.31 -11.60
C ILE A 168 -6.23 -18.14 -12.00
N SER A 169 -6.77 -17.89 -13.20
CA SER A 169 -7.94 -18.60 -13.72
C SER A 169 -7.69 -20.10 -13.88
N THR A 170 -6.50 -20.49 -14.36
CA THR A 170 -6.11 -21.90 -14.51
C THR A 170 -6.02 -22.61 -13.16
N ARG A 171 -5.41 -21.96 -12.18
CA ARG A 171 -5.29 -22.51 -10.82
C ARG A 171 -6.64 -22.62 -10.12
N LEU A 172 -7.51 -21.61 -10.27
CA LEU A 172 -8.87 -21.67 -9.74
C LEU A 172 -9.69 -22.80 -10.37
N ALA A 173 -9.57 -23.00 -11.69
CA ALA A 173 -10.22 -24.11 -12.40
C ALA A 173 -9.70 -25.48 -11.91
N ALA A 174 -8.45 -25.56 -11.50
CA ALA A 174 -7.84 -26.74 -10.89
C ALA A 174 -8.15 -26.90 -9.39
N HIS A 175 -9.02 -26.05 -8.81
CA HIS A 175 -9.33 -26.04 -7.37
C HIS A 175 -8.10 -25.90 -6.47
N ASP A 176 -7.16 -25.02 -6.84
CA ASP A 176 -5.97 -24.73 -6.05
C ASP A 176 -6.37 -24.31 -4.63
N GLN A 177 -5.96 -25.12 -3.65
CA GLN A 177 -6.35 -24.93 -2.25
C GLN A 177 -5.83 -23.64 -1.64
N ASP A 178 -4.72 -23.11 -2.15
CA ASP A 178 -4.14 -21.85 -1.67
C ASP A 178 -5.04 -20.67 -2.07
N LEU A 179 -5.52 -20.65 -3.31
CA LEU A 179 -6.43 -19.59 -3.79
C LEU A 179 -7.84 -19.74 -3.19
N VAL A 180 -8.31 -20.96 -3.01
CA VAL A 180 -9.60 -21.23 -2.35
C VAL A 180 -9.61 -20.73 -0.90
N LYS A 181 -8.53 -20.97 -0.14
CA LYS A 181 -8.39 -20.45 1.25
C LYS A 181 -8.41 -18.92 1.33
N LEU A 182 -7.97 -18.24 0.29
CA LEU A 182 -8.05 -16.79 0.19
C LEU A 182 -9.41 -16.28 -0.29
N ASN A 183 -10.39 -17.16 -0.49
CA ASN A 183 -11.68 -16.84 -1.10
C ASN A 183 -11.55 -16.13 -2.45
N MET A 184 -10.49 -16.43 -3.19
CA MET A 184 -10.30 -15.84 -4.52
C MET A 184 -11.37 -16.35 -5.48
N THR A 185 -11.84 -15.44 -6.28
CA THR A 185 -12.82 -15.69 -7.34
C THR A 185 -12.17 -15.51 -8.72
N ARG A 186 -12.95 -15.67 -9.76
CA ARG A 186 -12.48 -15.38 -11.11
C ARG A 186 -12.22 -13.88 -11.27
N VAL A 187 -11.08 -13.54 -11.85
CA VAL A 187 -10.76 -12.17 -12.25
C VAL A 187 -11.83 -11.64 -13.22
N THR A 188 -12.40 -10.51 -12.91
CA THR A 188 -13.37 -9.83 -13.77
C THR A 188 -12.68 -8.77 -14.64
N VAL A 189 -13.38 -8.31 -15.68
CA VAL A 189 -12.90 -7.19 -16.52
C VAL A 189 -12.70 -5.92 -15.67
N ASN A 190 -13.53 -5.72 -14.63
CA ASN A 190 -13.38 -4.60 -13.71
C ASN A 190 -12.09 -4.73 -12.89
N ASP A 191 -11.78 -5.92 -12.37
CA ASP A 191 -10.56 -6.18 -11.60
C ASP A 191 -9.31 -5.93 -12.43
N TRP A 192 -9.31 -6.42 -13.66
CA TRP A 192 -8.23 -6.19 -14.61
C TRP A 192 -8.06 -4.68 -14.89
N THR A 193 -9.17 -3.96 -15.12
CA THR A 193 -9.15 -2.52 -15.40
C THR A 193 -8.61 -1.72 -14.21
N VAL A 194 -9.02 -2.08 -13.00
CA VAL A 194 -8.53 -1.44 -11.76
C VAL A 194 -7.02 -1.71 -11.61
N ALA A 195 -6.59 -2.96 -11.79
CA ALA A 195 -5.18 -3.32 -11.68
C ALA A 195 -4.34 -2.57 -12.73
N TYR A 196 -4.75 -2.54 -13.99
CA TYR A 196 -4.08 -1.80 -15.05
C TYR A 196 -3.90 -0.31 -14.69
N LYS A 197 -4.96 0.32 -14.21
CA LYS A 197 -4.95 1.74 -13.83
C LYS A 197 -4.00 2.04 -12.67
N LEU A 198 -4.00 1.18 -11.65
CA LEU A 198 -3.13 1.35 -10.48
C LEU A 198 -1.66 1.12 -10.81
N VAL A 199 -1.36 0.12 -11.64
CA VAL A 199 0.00 -0.13 -12.13
C VAL A 199 0.49 1.01 -13.02
N SER A 200 -0.39 1.58 -13.87
CA SER A 200 -0.04 2.75 -14.69
C SER A 200 0.30 3.95 -13.82
N ILE A 201 -0.49 4.23 -12.78
CA ILE A 201 -0.18 5.29 -11.80
C ILE A 201 1.18 5.02 -11.13
N PHE A 202 1.45 3.78 -10.71
CA PHE A 202 2.73 3.43 -10.09
C PHE A 202 3.91 3.68 -11.04
N LYS A 203 3.76 3.31 -12.33
CA LYS A 203 4.82 3.52 -13.35
C LYS A 203 5.09 5.00 -13.66
N GLU A 204 4.11 5.88 -13.44
CA GLU A 204 4.28 7.33 -13.58
C GLU A 204 5.01 7.95 -12.38
N THR A 205 5.24 7.18 -11.32
CA THR A 205 5.96 7.64 -10.13
C THR A 205 7.41 7.18 -10.16
N ASP A 206 8.32 7.98 -9.62
CA ASP A 206 9.71 7.58 -9.36
C ASP A 206 9.84 6.77 -8.05
N ALA A 207 8.75 6.08 -7.65
CA ALA A 207 8.71 5.33 -6.42
C ALA A 207 9.73 4.17 -6.45
N HIS A 208 10.39 3.95 -5.33
CA HIS A 208 11.30 2.81 -5.17
C HIS A 208 10.55 1.49 -5.39
N LEU A 209 11.16 0.60 -6.15
CA LEU A 209 10.65 -0.75 -6.36
C LEU A 209 11.21 -1.68 -5.29
N TYR A 210 10.38 -2.08 -4.36
CA TYR A 210 10.73 -3.05 -3.34
C TYR A 210 10.62 -4.48 -3.87
N THR A 211 11.61 -5.29 -3.56
CA THR A 211 11.54 -6.74 -3.76
C THR A 211 10.58 -7.37 -2.75
N LEU A 212 10.11 -8.58 -3.04
CA LEU A 212 9.28 -9.33 -2.09
C LEU A 212 9.98 -9.56 -0.75
N ALA A 213 11.30 -9.75 -0.77
CA ALA A 213 12.08 -9.95 0.45
C ALA A 213 12.14 -8.68 1.32
N GLU A 214 12.18 -7.51 0.70
CA GLU A 214 12.12 -6.23 1.41
C GLU A 214 10.72 -5.99 1.97
N LEU A 215 9.66 -6.21 1.17
CA LEU A 215 8.27 -6.09 1.63
C LEU A 215 7.97 -7.01 2.82
N LYS A 216 8.55 -8.22 2.85
CA LYS A 216 8.46 -9.15 3.99
C LYS A 216 9.06 -8.60 5.29
N ARG A 217 10.06 -7.74 5.18
CA ARG A 217 10.81 -7.21 6.32
C ARG A 217 10.27 -5.88 6.82
N MET A 218 9.36 -5.25 6.07
CA MET A 218 8.79 -3.99 6.50
C MET A 218 8.11 -4.12 7.85
N PRO A 219 8.43 -3.28 8.83
CA PRO A 219 7.74 -3.24 10.11
C PRO A 219 6.35 -2.64 9.89
N ILE A 220 5.41 -3.48 9.55
CA ILE A 220 4.01 -3.08 9.54
C ILE A 220 3.53 -3.29 10.98
N HIS A 221 2.95 -2.27 11.58
CA HIS A 221 2.54 -2.16 13.00
C HIS A 221 1.52 -3.20 13.49
N SER A 222 1.49 -4.37 12.92
CA SER A 222 0.75 -5.52 13.43
C SER A 222 1.73 -6.67 13.64
N GLU A 223 1.61 -7.35 14.75
CA GLU A 223 2.26 -8.64 14.97
C GLU A 223 2.13 -9.47 13.68
N THR A 224 3.25 -9.86 13.12
CA THR A 224 3.34 -10.63 11.87
C THR A 224 2.52 -11.90 12.01
N LEU A 225 1.26 -11.83 11.61
CA LEU A 225 0.39 -12.98 11.66
C LEU A 225 0.90 -14.04 10.68
N PRO A 226 0.79 -15.34 11.01
CA PRO A 226 1.21 -16.42 10.12
C PRO A 226 0.64 -16.34 8.70
N MET A 227 -0.49 -15.65 8.54
CA MET A 227 -1.16 -15.43 7.27
C MET A 227 -0.40 -14.49 6.32
N GLY A 228 0.38 -13.53 6.81
CA GLY A 228 1.20 -12.66 5.96
C GLY A 228 2.25 -13.46 5.19
N LYS A 229 2.95 -14.35 5.88
CA LYS A 229 3.93 -15.26 5.25
C LYS A 229 3.28 -16.13 4.18
N TYR A 230 2.13 -16.72 4.47
CA TYR A 230 1.37 -17.54 3.56
C TYR A 230 0.98 -16.80 2.27
N ARG A 231 0.48 -15.58 2.36
CA ARG A 231 0.11 -14.78 1.19
C ARG A 231 1.28 -14.45 0.29
N ILE A 232 2.44 -14.19 0.89
CA ILE A 232 3.66 -13.91 0.13
C ILE A 232 4.16 -15.19 -0.56
N GLU A 233 4.04 -16.36 0.06
CA GLU A 233 4.38 -17.64 -0.57
C GLU A 233 3.46 -17.93 -1.77
N ILE A 234 2.18 -17.58 -1.69
CA ILE A 234 1.27 -17.68 -2.84
C ILE A 234 1.70 -16.71 -3.95
N LEU A 235 2.03 -15.47 -3.62
CA LEU A 235 2.49 -14.50 -4.60
C LEU A 235 3.78 -14.97 -5.28
N ASP A 236 4.76 -15.51 -4.55
CA ASP A 236 6.00 -16.08 -5.12
C ASP A 236 5.68 -17.19 -6.15
N LYS A 237 4.73 -18.08 -5.83
CA LYS A 237 4.28 -19.15 -6.75
C LYS A 237 3.62 -18.57 -8.01
N LEU A 238 2.74 -17.57 -7.85
CA LEU A 238 2.04 -16.94 -8.97
C LEU A 238 3.03 -16.21 -9.88
N ILE A 239 4.01 -15.50 -9.32
CA ILE A 239 5.08 -14.82 -10.09
C ILE A 239 5.86 -15.84 -10.93
N SER A 240 6.28 -16.95 -10.35
CA SER A 240 7.02 -18.00 -11.05
C SER A 240 6.23 -18.58 -12.22
N ASP A 241 4.93 -18.81 -12.05
CA ASP A 241 4.06 -19.32 -13.11
C ASP A 241 3.85 -18.28 -14.22
N VAL A 242 3.68 -17.00 -13.87
CA VAL A 242 3.55 -15.91 -14.84
C VAL A 242 4.83 -15.74 -15.64
N GLU A 243 5.99 -15.79 -15.00
CA GLU A 243 7.29 -15.73 -15.67
C GLU A 243 7.43 -16.87 -16.68
N TYR A 244 7.11 -18.09 -16.26
CA TYR A 244 7.11 -19.25 -17.15
C TYR A 244 6.20 -19.05 -18.38
N GLN A 245 4.97 -18.54 -18.19
CA GLN A 245 4.05 -18.27 -19.29
C GLN A 245 4.59 -17.23 -20.25
N ILE A 246 5.13 -16.12 -19.75
CA ILE A 246 5.69 -15.05 -20.56
C ILE A 246 6.87 -15.57 -21.38
N CYS A 247 7.79 -16.33 -20.77
CA CYS A 247 8.92 -16.94 -21.48
C CYS A 247 8.46 -17.92 -22.56
N ARG A 248 7.46 -18.75 -22.28
CA ARG A 248 6.91 -19.70 -23.25
C ARG A 248 6.22 -19.01 -24.43
N ALA A 249 5.51 -17.91 -24.20
CA ALA A 249 4.90 -17.13 -25.25
C ALA A 249 5.95 -16.50 -26.18
N GLN A 250 7.05 -16.00 -25.61
CA GLN A 250 8.18 -15.46 -26.39
C GLN A 250 8.85 -16.53 -27.24
N ALA A 251 9.08 -17.73 -26.71
CA ALA A 251 9.69 -18.82 -27.46
C ALA A 251 8.86 -19.26 -28.68
N ARG A 252 7.53 -19.16 -28.62
CA ARG A 252 6.63 -19.50 -29.73
C ARG A 252 6.62 -18.46 -30.87
N THR A 253 7.05 -17.24 -30.61
CA THR A 253 7.14 -16.17 -31.63
C THR A 253 8.41 -16.25 -32.48
N PHE A 254 9.34 -17.12 -32.11
CA PHE A 254 10.60 -17.34 -32.84
C PHE A 254 10.60 -18.64 -33.72
N ILE A 255 9.47 -19.33 -33.82
CA ILE A 255 9.24 -20.48 -34.70
C ILE A 255 8.25 -20.10 -35.80
#